data_d4a0684820723f10a55fd23c34939290
#
_entry.id   d4a0684820723f10a55fd23c34939290
#
_cell.length_a   1.000
_cell.length_b   1.000
_cell.length_c   1.000
_cell.angle_alpha   90.00
_cell.angle_beta   90.00
_cell.angle_gamma   90.00
#
_symmetry.space_group_name_H-M   'P 1'
#
loop_
_entity.id
_entity.type
_entity.pdbx_description
1 polymer ?
#
loop_
_entity_poly.entity_id
_entity_poly.type
_entity_poly.pdbx_seq_one_letter_code
_entity_poly.pdbx_strand_id
1 'polypeptide(L)'
;MPRIRELGIYDSALPPGPRNAISDVAGVTVGHFTLIAGTSDTGPAWRPGSGPFRTGVTLVIPHGGNLYQDKVVAAIHTINGFGKPHGFEQVRELGLLETPIALTGTLNVPRVADALITLAIEHNPHIGVGFASSGWGGYSSVNPLVGETSDGYLSDLQGRPIGLSEVRAALAAASAEVAEGAVGAGTGTSCYGWKGGIGTASRVLPGGEELTPRRLRPFAPLGKLSAPGGYTVGALVQTNMGRAEELTICGVPIGRYLRTPEEDSRGQVTGASEERSDPGTSNLEPGPSPQGSSIMIVLATDAPLDSRGLGRLAARAAFGLARTGTPGHGGSGDFVIAFSTAATGATIHEQPLMDAFALAVVESVEEAIYNSLLMAHTVVGRQGHTRHALPADEVARLVRGHRTF
;
A
#
# COMPACT_ATOMS: atom_id res chain seq x y z
N MET A 1 -7.89 14.90 -9.85
CA MET A 1 -7.41 13.80 -10.69
C MET A 1 -8.43 12.68 -10.62
N PRO A 2 -8.72 11.96 -11.71
CA PRO A 2 -9.76 10.93 -11.72
C PRO A 2 -9.22 9.59 -11.21
N ARG A 3 -10.05 8.83 -10.50
CA ARG A 3 -9.82 7.41 -10.21
C ARG A 3 -10.03 6.57 -11.47
N ILE A 4 -9.50 5.34 -11.50
CA ILE A 4 -9.56 4.48 -12.70
C ILE A 4 -11.00 4.23 -13.19
N ARG A 5 -11.97 4.11 -12.29
CA ARG A 5 -13.38 3.91 -12.65
C ARG A 5 -14.00 5.14 -13.31
N GLU A 6 -13.62 6.33 -12.90
CA GLU A 6 -14.11 7.60 -13.47
C GLU A 6 -13.65 7.78 -14.92
N LEU A 7 -12.55 7.12 -15.31
CA LEU A 7 -12.10 7.06 -16.71
C LEU A 7 -12.95 6.13 -17.58
N GLY A 8 -13.81 5.30 -16.99
CA GLY A 8 -14.66 4.35 -17.72
C GLY A 8 -13.91 3.22 -18.43
N ILE A 9 -12.71 2.88 -17.95
CA ILE A 9 -11.83 1.85 -18.53
C ILE A 9 -11.60 0.64 -17.63
N TYR A 10 -12.07 0.68 -16.39
CA TYR A 10 -11.94 -0.42 -15.44
C TYR A 10 -13.28 -1.05 -15.12
N ASP A 11 -13.33 -2.37 -15.16
CA ASP A 11 -14.47 -3.17 -14.80
C ASP A 11 -14.03 -4.31 -13.89
N SER A 12 -14.82 -4.60 -12.85
CA SER A 12 -14.57 -5.66 -11.89
C SER A 12 -15.73 -6.64 -11.84
N ALA A 13 -15.47 -7.89 -11.52
CA ALA A 13 -16.51 -8.91 -11.39
C ALA A 13 -17.37 -8.67 -10.12
N LEU A 14 -16.75 -8.16 -9.06
CA LEU A 14 -17.43 -7.81 -7.81
C LEU A 14 -17.72 -6.31 -7.74
N PRO A 15 -18.88 -5.88 -7.20
CA PRO A 15 -19.21 -4.48 -7.03
C PRO A 15 -18.28 -3.83 -5.98
N PRO A 16 -17.91 -2.56 -6.18
CA PRO A 16 -17.24 -1.79 -5.13
C PRO A 16 -18.22 -1.43 -4.01
N GLY A 17 -17.69 -1.14 -2.83
CA GLY A 17 -18.44 -0.50 -1.75
C GLY A 17 -18.74 0.98 -2.07
N PRO A 18 -19.51 1.66 -1.19
CA PRO A 18 -20.00 3.02 -1.45
C PRO A 18 -18.91 4.07 -1.69
N ARG A 19 -17.78 3.98 -0.99
CA ARG A 19 -16.61 4.86 -1.17
C ARG A 19 -15.57 4.26 -2.09
N ASN A 20 -15.69 2.96 -2.38
CA ASN A 20 -14.66 2.17 -3.03
C ASN A 20 -13.28 2.37 -2.35
N ALA A 21 -13.25 2.23 -1.04
CA ALA A 21 -12.11 2.47 -0.18
C ALA A 21 -12.03 1.43 0.95
N ILE A 22 -10.85 1.29 1.58
CA ILE A 22 -10.67 0.39 2.72
C ILE A 22 -11.65 0.71 3.86
N SER A 23 -12.06 1.95 3.98
CA SER A 23 -13.03 2.44 4.96
C SER A 23 -14.49 2.03 4.69
N ASP A 24 -14.78 1.32 3.61
CA ASP A 24 -16.06 0.64 3.43
C ASP A 24 -16.22 -0.55 4.38
N VAL A 25 -15.12 -1.06 4.90
CA VAL A 25 -15.14 -2.03 6.02
C VAL A 25 -15.51 -1.28 7.30
N ALA A 26 -16.59 -1.70 7.93
CA ALA A 26 -17.18 -1.01 9.08
C ALA A 26 -16.16 -0.81 10.21
N GLY A 27 -16.09 0.41 10.73
CA GLY A 27 -15.18 0.82 11.79
C GLY A 27 -13.80 1.30 11.33
N VAL A 28 -13.39 0.97 10.11
CA VAL A 28 -12.07 1.36 9.58
C VAL A 28 -12.04 2.85 9.22
N THR A 29 -11.00 3.54 9.71
CA THR A 29 -10.68 4.92 9.33
C THR A 29 -9.22 5.03 8.92
N VAL A 30 -8.90 6.07 8.14
CA VAL A 30 -7.55 6.34 7.66
C VAL A 30 -7.19 7.79 7.94
N GLY A 31 -5.99 8.02 8.48
CA GLY A 31 -5.47 9.36 8.71
C GLY A 31 -4.11 9.57 8.09
N HIS A 32 -3.85 10.80 7.62
CA HIS A 32 -2.60 11.16 6.98
C HIS A 32 -1.99 12.40 7.60
N PHE A 33 -0.66 12.39 7.71
CA PHE A 33 0.13 13.61 7.85
C PHE A 33 1.14 13.68 6.70
N THR A 34 1.06 14.76 5.92
CA THR A 34 1.90 15.00 4.75
C THR A 34 2.94 16.08 5.06
N LEU A 35 4.22 15.79 4.86
CA LEU A 35 5.31 16.74 5.01
C LEU A 35 5.94 17.08 3.66
N ILE A 36 5.73 18.32 3.23
CA ILE A 36 6.40 18.93 2.08
C ILE A 36 7.14 20.16 2.61
N ALA A 37 8.46 20.07 2.75
CA ALA A 37 9.27 21.14 3.32
C ALA A 37 10.64 21.25 2.63
N GLY A 38 11.21 22.44 2.62
CA GLY A 38 12.48 22.76 1.97
C GLY A 38 12.37 22.89 0.46
N THR A 39 13.34 23.59 -0.13
CA THR A 39 13.45 23.81 -1.57
C THR A 39 14.09 22.61 -2.26
N SER A 40 13.72 22.36 -3.50
CA SER A 40 14.33 21.32 -4.34
C SER A 40 15.77 21.66 -4.78
N ASP A 41 16.14 22.94 -4.75
CA ASP A 41 17.49 23.37 -5.02
C ASP A 41 18.39 23.06 -3.83
N THR A 42 19.22 22.03 -4.01
CA THR A 42 20.25 21.63 -3.05
C THR A 42 21.60 22.19 -3.51
N GLY A 43 21.76 23.51 -3.38
CA GLY A 43 23.02 24.18 -3.73
C GLY A 43 24.24 23.68 -2.94
N PRO A 44 25.44 24.22 -3.15
CA PRO A 44 26.70 23.73 -2.54
C PRO A 44 26.70 23.69 -1.01
N ALA A 45 25.80 24.44 -0.37
CA ALA A 45 25.65 24.49 1.09
C ALA A 45 24.74 23.39 1.66
N TRP A 46 24.11 22.57 0.82
CA TRP A 46 23.24 21.49 1.28
C TRP A 46 23.99 20.46 2.15
N ARG A 47 23.33 20.00 3.17
CA ARG A 47 23.82 18.92 4.06
C ARG A 47 22.78 17.82 4.17
N PRO A 48 23.19 16.53 4.14
CA PRO A 48 22.30 15.41 4.43
C PRO A 48 21.58 15.61 5.78
N GLY A 49 20.29 15.34 5.80
CA GLY A 49 19.42 15.53 6.96
C GLY A 49 18.72 16.89 7.03
N SER A 50 19.07 17.84 6.14
CA SER A 50 18.45 19.19 6.14
C SER A 50 17.22 19.32 5.22
N GLY A 51 16.83 18.25 4.54
CA GLY A 51 15.77 18.27 3.53
C GLY A 51 16.32 18.45 2.10
N PRO A 52 15.47 18.66 1.09
CA PRO A 52 14.01 18.82 1.22
C PRO A 52 13.31 17.53 1.63
N PHE A 53 12.18 17.67 2.30
CA PHE A 53 11.35 16.55 2.71
C PHE A 53 10.11 16.42 1.83
N ARG A 54 9.86 15.21 1.34
CA ARG A 54 8.67 14.77 0.61
C ARG A 54 8.27 13.42 1.19
N THR A 55 7.68 13.43 2.38
CA THR A 55 7.43 12.24 3.21
C THR A 55 6.17 12.40 4.05
N GLY A 56 5.84 11.43 4.87
CA GLY A 56 4.71 11.52 5.78
C GLY A 56 4.44 10.21 6.50
N VAL A 57 3.29 10.15 7.14
CA VAL A 57 2.74 8.95 7.77
C VAL A 57 1.28 8.78 7.41
N THR A 58 0.87 7.53 7.20
CA THR A 58 -0.52 7.11 7.01
C THR A 58 -0.86 6.11 8.09
N LEU A 59 -1.97 6.33 8.80
CA LEU A 59 -2.50 5.41 9.80
C LEU A 59 -3.76 4.73 9.25
N VAL A 60 -3.82 3.41 9.35
CA VAL A 60 -5.06 2.64 9.18
C VAL A 60 -5.50 2.16 10.55
N ILE A 61 -6.69 2.56 10.96
CA ILE A 61 -7.25 2.33 12.29
C ILE A 61 -8.41 1.35 12.15
N PRO A 62 -8.29 0.12 12.68
CA PRO A 62 -9.29 -0.91 12.53
C PRO A 62 -10.65 -0.59 13.14
N HIS A 63 -10.67 0.11 14.29
CA HIS A 63 -11.89 0.58 14.97
C HIS A 63 -11.58 1.75 15.90
N GLY A 64 -12.62 2.49 16.29
CA GLY A 64 -12.48 3.67 17.14
C GLY A 64 -12.31 3.39 18.64
N GLY A 65 -12.22 2.13 19.09
CA GLY A 65 -11.99 1.72 20.45
C GLY A 65 -10.50 1.66 20.83
N ASN A 66 -10.21 1.11 22.01
CA ASN A 66 -8.84 0.90 22.48
C ASN A 66 -8.27 -0.40 21.88
N LEU A 67 -7.48 -0.31 20.81
CA LEU A 67 -6.90 -1.46 20.12
C LEU A 67 -5.99 -2.35 20.98
N TYR A 68 -5.39 -1.78 22.03
CA TYR A 68 -4.60 -2.57 22.96
C TYR A 68 -5.46 -3.52 23.82
N GLN A 69 -6.66 -3.10 24.17
CA GLN A 69 -7.62 -3.89 24.95
C GLN A 69 -8.47 -4.77 24.04
N ASP A 70 -8.98 -4.19 22.96
CA ASP A 70 -9.87 -4.85 21.99
C ASP A 70 -9.10 -5.13 20.70
N LYS A 71 -8.18 -6.11 20.78
CA LYS A 71 -7.32 -6.50 19.64
C LYS A 71 -8.15 -7.08 18.50
N VAL A 72 -7.73 -6.81 17.28
CA VAL A 72 -8.34 -7.42 16.09
C VAL A 72 -7.50 -8.58 15.57
N VAL A 73 -8.17 -9.58 14.98
CA VAL A 73 -7.49 -10.71 14.33
C VAL A 73 -6.75 -10.20 13.11
N ALA A 74 -5.49 -10.62 12.96
CA ALA A 74 -4.62 -10.16 11.88
C ALA A 74 -3.70 -11.26 11.35
N ALA A 75 -3.13 -11.02 10.18
CA ALA A 75 -2.11 -11.87 9.57
C ALA A 75 -1.13 -11.03 8.76
N ILE A 76 0.09 -11.52 8.63
CA ILE A 76 1.15 -10.94 7.80
C ILE A 76 1.54 -11.93 6.70
N HIS A 77 1.65 -11.44 5.46
CA HIS A 77 2.26 -12.18 4.37
C HIS A 77 3.42 -11.39 3.76
N THR A 78 4.54 -12.08 3.53
CA THR A 78 5.71 -11.49 2.84
C THR A 78 5.75 -12.03 1.42
N ILE A 79 5.60 -11.14 0.43
CA ILE A 79 5.78 -11.48 -0.98
C ILE A 79 7.28 -11.48 -1.28
N ASN A 80 7.97 -10.39 -0.92
CA ASN A 80 9.42 -10.29 -0.94
C ASN A 80 9.92 -9.48 0.26
N GLY A 81 11.01 -9.91 0.91
CA GLY A 81 11.39 -9.50 2.25
C GLY A 81 12.43 -8.38 2.34
N PHE A 82 12.77 -7.67 1.26
CA PHE A 82 13.79 -6.61 1.29
C PHE A 82 13.22 -5.30 1.86
N GLY A 83 12.83 -5.30 3.11
CA GLY A 83 12.25 -4.15 3.81
C GLY A 83 12.57 -4.18 5.31
N LYS A 84 12.14 -3.13 6.02
CA LYS A 84 12.42 -2.90 7.45
C LYS A 84 11.14 -2.65 8.25
N PRO A 85 10.08 -3.46 8.04
CA PRO A 85 8.86 -3.32 8.82
C PRO A 85 9.12 -3.63 10.30
N HIS A 86 8.30 -3.07 11.18
CA HIS A 86 8.37 -3.32 12.62
C HIS A 86 7.10 -4.01 13.12
N GLY A 87 7.26 -4.92 14.09
CA GLY A 87 6.15 -5.57 14.78
C GLY A 87 5.53 -6.77 14.07
N PHE A 88 6.03 -7.17 12.91
CA PHE A 88 5.45 -8.22 12.07
C PHE A 88 5.52 -9.61 12.68
N GLU A 89 6.61 -9.96 13.37
CA GLU A 89 6.80 -11.31 13.91
C GLU A 89 5.78 -11.63 15.01
N GLN A 90 5.47 -10.66 15.89
CA GLN A 90 4.45 -10.90 16.91
C GLN A 90 3.05 -11.09 16.29
N VAL A 91 2.72 -10.37 15.23
CA VAL A 91 1.44 -10.60 14.51
C VAL A 91 1.41 -11.96 13.84
N ARG A 92 2.53 -12.43 13.28
CA ARG A 92 2.61 -13.79 12.69
C ARG A 92 2.40 -14.87 13.73
N GLU A 93 2.99 -14.69 14.92
CA GLU A 93 2.94 -15.68 16.00
C GLU A 93 1.56 -15.68 16.69
N LEU A 94 1.05 -14.50 17.04
CA LEU A 94 -0.16 -14.39 17.86
C LEU A 94 -1.45 -14.22 17.04
N GLY A 95 -1.35 -13.82 15.77
CA GLY A 95 -2.53 -13.58 14.93
C GLY A 95 -3.35 -12.36 15.35
N LEU A 96 -2.76 -11.41 16.09
CA LEU A 96 -3.44 -10.26 16.67
C LEU A 96 -2.69 -8.96 16.40
N LEU A 97 -3.47 -7.89 16.23
CA LEU A 97 -3.03 -6.50 16.09
C LEU A 97 -3.51 -5.69 17.29
N GLU A 98 -2.63 -4.89 17.89
CA GLU A 98 -2.89 -4.16 19.14
C GLU A 98 -2.57 -2.66 19.08
N THR A 99 -2.21 -2.15 17.89
CA THR A 99 -2.02 -0.71 17.61
C THR A 99 -2.63 -0.38 16.26
N PRO A 100 -2.84 0.91 15.93
CA PRO A 100 -3.03 1.29 14.53
C PRO A 100 -1.89 0.77 13.66
N ILE A 101 -2.18 0.48 12.37
CA ILE A 101 -1.17 0.17 11.37
C ILE A 101 -0.61 1.49 10.86
N ALA A 102 0.68 1.74 11.05
CA ALA A 102 1.34 2.92 10.49
C ALA A 102 2.13 2.56 9.23
N LEU A 103 2.05 3.40 8.20
CA LEU A 103 2.88 3.35 7.00
C LEU A 103 3.71 4.63 6.93
N THR A 104 4.99 4.56 6.53
CA THR A 104 5.88 5.72 6.48
C THR A 104 7.07 5.52 5.53
N GLY A 105 8.00 6.48 5.46
CA GLY A 105 9.28 6.34 4.76
C GLY A 105 10.26 5.48 5.55
N THR A 106 11.11 4.71 4.87
CA THR A 106 12.01 3.67 5.39
C THR A 106 12.74 4.05 6.69
N LEU A 107 13.41 5.20 6.75
CA LEU A 107 14.21 5.56 7.94
C LEU A 107 13.39 6.20 9.06
N ASN A 108 12.10 6.47 8.84
CA ASN A 108 11.20 6.95 9.89
C ASN A 108 10.65 5.82 10.77
N VAL A 109 10.73 4.55 10.34
CA VAL A 109 10.12 3.39 11.02
C VAL A 109 10.38 3.36 12.53
N PRO A 110 11.63 3.49 13.03
CA PRO A 110 11.87 3.44 14.48
C PRO A 110 11.19 4.58 15.25
N ARG A 111 11.13 5.78 14.67
CA ARG A 111 10.50 6.96 15.31
C ARG A 111 8.97 6.84 15.33
N VAL A 112 8.38 6.27 14.29
CA VAL A 112 6.95 6.02 14.21
C VAL A 112 6.55 4.87 15.14
N ALA A 113 7.39 3.84 15.27
CA ALA A 113 7.17 2.77 16.24
C ALA A 113 7.20 3.31 17.69
N ASP A 114 8.18 4.13 18.04
CA ASP A 114 8.27 4.82 19.33
C ASP A 114 7.05 5.70 19.61
N ALA A 115 6.57 6.42 18.59
CA ALA A 115 5.36 7.21 18.68
C ALA A 115 4.11 6.38 18.99
N LEU A 116 3.94 5.21 18.33
CA LEU A 116 2.83 4.30 18.60
C LEU A 116 2.89 3.72 20.02
N ILE A 117 4.11 3.39 20.51
CA ILE A 117 4.32 2.95 21.90
C ILE A 117 3.88 4.06 22.87
N THR A 118 4.33 5.29 22.65
CA THR A 118 3.97 6.45 23.48
C THR A 118 2.46 6.64 23.54
N LEU A 119 1.77 6.61 22.39
CA LEU A 119 0.31 6.73 22.31
C LEU A 119 -0.41 5.59 23.03
N ALA A 120 0.10 4.36 22.89
CA ALA A 120 -0.48 3.20 23.57
C ALA A 120 -0.36 3.33 25.11
N ILE A 121 0.81 3.77 25.62
CA ILE A 121 1.05 3.99 27.06
C ILE A 121 0.14 5.09 27.61
N GLU A 122 -0.05 6.19 26.89
CA GLU A 122 -0.93 7.29 27.31
C GLU A 122 -2.38 6.82 27.54
N HIS A 123 -2.87 5.91 26.70
CA HIS A 123 -4.20 5.34 26.83
C HIS A 123 -4.26 4.13 27.79
N ASN A 124 -3.11 3.49 28.05
CA ASN A 124 -2.98 2.28 28.88
C ASN A 124 -1.76 2.40 29.81
N PRO A 125 -1.84 3.21 30.90
CA PRO A 125 -0.69 3.52 31.75
C PRO A 125 -0.05 2.32 32.47
N HIS A 126 -0.69 1.14 32.43
CA HIS A 126 -0.15 -0.09 33.01
C HIS A 126 0.86 -0.80 32.08
N ILE A 127 0.98 -0.39 30.80
CA ILE A 127 1.99 -0.94 29.89
C ILE A 127 3.39 -0.66 30.44
N GLY A 128 4.20 -1.74 30.57
CA GLY A 128 5.56 -1.70 31.10
C GLY A 128 5.70 -1.63 32.62
N VAL A 129 4.59 -1.48 33.37
CA VAL A 129 4.60 -1.34 34.84
C VAL A 129 3.82 -2.45 35.54
N GLY A 130 2.71 -2.89 34.96
CA GLY A 130 1.84 -3.93 35.50
C GLY A 130 2.12 -5.31 34.90
N PHE A 131 1.77 -6.35 35.64
CA PHE A 131 1.77 -7.69 35.07
C PHE A 131 0.65 -7.84 34.06
N ALA A 132 0.91 -8.54 32.97
CA ALA A 132 -0.11 -8.87 32.01
C ALA A 132 -1.19 -9.76 32.66
N SER A 133 -2.46 -9.40 32.49
CA SER A 133 -3.59 -10.14 33.00
C SER A 133 -3.76 -11.53 32.34
N SER A 134 -2.97 -11.82 31.32
CA SER A 134 -3.01 -13.05 30.50
C SER A 134 -2.46 -14.31 31.16
N GLY A 135 -2.01 -14.26 32.42
CA GLY A 135 -1.52 -15.44 33.16
C GLY A 135 -0.14 -15.98 32.70
N TRP A 136 0.51 -15.36 31.73
CA TRP A 136 1.83 -15.77 31.22
C TRP A 136 3.00 -15.26 32.07
N GLY A 137 2.74 -14.60 33.18
CA GLY A 137 3.75 -14.15 34.13
C GLY A 137 4.81 -13.24 33.50
N GLY A 138 4.50 -11.96 33.35
CA GLY A 138 5.43 -10.95 32.81
C GLY A 138 4.79 -9.56 32.82
N TYR A 139 5.61 -8.54 32.61
CA TYR A 139 5.09 -7.19 32.45
C TYR A 139 4.31 -7.05 31.13
N SER A 140 3.23 -6.29 31.16
CA SER A 140 2.49 -5.95 29.94
C SER A 140 3.39 -5.14 29.00
N SER A 141 3.31 -5.42 27.71
CA SER A 141 4.04 -4.71 26.67
C SER A 141 3.12 -4.42 25.49
N VAL A 142 3.57 -3.64 24.50
CA VAL A 142 2.83 -3.32 23.30
C VAL A 142 3.70 -3.53 22.05
N ASN A 143 3.10 -4.07 21.00
CA ASN A 143 3.75 -4.30 19.71
C ASN A 143 3.30 -3.27 18.67
N PRO A 144 4.05 -2.20 18.41
CA PRO A 144 3.71 -1.23 17.37
C PRO A 144 3.88 -1.86 15.99
N LEU A 145 2.91 -1.67 15.10
CA LEU A 145 2.94 -2.22 13.75
C LEU A 145 3.22 -1.12 12.72
N VAL A 146 4.40 -1.16 12.09
CA VAL A 146 4.85 -0.14 11.13
C VAL A 146 5.33 -0.81 9.85
N GLY A 147 4.71 -0.44 8.71
CA GLY A 147 5.18 -0.75 7.37
C GLY A 147 5.91 0.43 6.72
N GLU A 148 6.67 0.15 5.66
CA GLU A 148 7.48 1.19 5.02
C GLU A 148 7.70 0.97 3.53
N THR A 149 7.93 2.08 2.83
CA THR A 149 8.58 2.08 1.51
C THR A 149 9.56 3.26 1.43
N SER A 150 10.55 3.19 0.54
CA SER A 150 11.54 4.26 0.42
C SER A 150 11.00 5.45 -0.38
N ASP A 151 11.07 6.63 0.20
CA ASP A 151 10.80 7.92 -0.48
C ASP A 151 12.08 8.68 -0.87
N GLY A 152 13.25 8.00 -0.81
CA GLY A 152 14.57 8.59 -0.96
C GLY A 152 14.90 9.21 -2.32
N TYR A 153 14.13 8.93 -3.36
CA TYR A 153 14.32 9.60 -4.65
C TYR A 153 13.92 11.08 -4.59
N LEU A 154 12.83 11.39 -3.91
CA LEU A 154 12.30 12.74 -3.77
C LEU A 154 12.62 13.41 -2.43
N SER A 155 12.94 12.63 -1.40
CA SER A 155 13.09 13.09 -0.01
C SER A 155 14.48 12.83 0.55
N ASP A 156 14.93 13.69 1.46
CA ASP A 156 16.13 13.45 2.26
C ASP A 156 15.82 12.48 3.41
N LEU A 157 16.24 11.24 3.27
CA LEU A 157 15.97 10.17 4.24
C LEU A 157 16.68 10.39 5.60
N GLN A 158 17.85 11.06 5.61
CA GLN A 158 18.66 11.19 6.83
C GLN A 158 17.99 12.10 7.87
N GLY A 159 17.13 13.02 7.45
CA GLY A 159 16.45 13.92 8.36
C GLY A 159 15.43 13.23 9.25
N ARG A 160 14.84 12.11 8.80
CA ARG A 160 13.86 11.31 9.57
C ARG A 160 12.83 12.17 10.30
N PRO A 161 12.09 13.06 9.60
CA PRO A 161 11.31 14.11 10.24
C PRO A 161 9.99 13.62 10.86
N ILE A 162 9.58 12.38 10.62
CA ILE A 162 8.30 11.85 11.10
C ILE A 162 8.48 11.20 12.48
N GLY A 163 7.74 11.67 13.47
CA GLY A 163 7.76 11.21 14.86
C GLY A 163 6.40 11.38 15.53
N LEU A 164 6.41 11.58 16.85
CA LEU A 164 5.19 11.59 17.68
C LEU A 164 4.18 12.68 17.28
N SER A 165 4.65 13.89 16.98
CA SER A 165 3.77 15.03 16.58
C SER A 165 3.04 14.73 15.27
N GLU A 166 3.73 14.15 14.31
CA GLU A 166 3.19 13.83 12.98
C GLU A 166 2.22 12.65 13.05
N VAL A 167 2.54 11.63 13.88
CA VAL A 167 1.65 10.48 14.12
C VAL A 167 0.38 10.93 14.84
N ARG A 168 0.47 11.84 15.85
CA ARG A 168 -0.72 12.43 16.48
C ARG A 168 -1.58 13.20 15.49
N ALA A 169 -0.96 14.01 14.64
CA ALA A 169 -1.69 14.77 13.63
C ALA A 169 -2.41 13.83 12.63
N ALA A 170 -1.77 12.75 12.20
CA ALA A 170 -2.40 11.74 11.37
C ALA A 170 -3.57 11.05 12.08
N LEU A 171 -3.42 10.72 13.37
CA LEU A 171 -4.48 10.11 14.18
C LEU A 171 -5.69 11.05 14.31
N ALA A 172 -5.44 12.34 14.57
CA ALA A 172 -6.50 13.36 14.70
C ALA A 172 -7.23 13.63 13.36
N ALA A 173 -6.56 13.40 12.21
CA ALA A 173 -7.12 13.56 10.88
C ALA A 173 -7.85 12.31 10.36
N ALA A 174 -7.91 11.24 11.15
CA ALA A 174 -8.50 9.97 10.70
C ALA A 174 -10.00 10.10 10.41
N SER A 175 -10.40 9.62 9.25
CA SER A 175 -11.78 9.65 8.78
C SER A 175 -12.10 8.46 7.87
N ALA A 176 -13.38 8.32 7.49
CA ALA A 176 -13.80 7.34 6.48
C ALA A 176 -13.51 7.83 5.04
N GLU A 177 -13.29 9.13 4.85
CA GLU A 177 -12.86 9.67 3.56
C GLU A 177 -11.35 9.52 3.42
N VAL A 178 -10.90 8.71 2.47
CA VAL A 178 -9.49 8.37 2.28
C VAL A 178 -8.91 9.21 1.15
N ALA A 179 -7.94 10.07 1.48
CA ALA A 179 -7.17 10.78 0.45
C ALA A 179 -6.16 9.83 -0.23
N GLU A 180 -5.97 10.01 -1.54
CA GLU A 180 -5.12 9.16 -2.39
C GLU A 180 -4.02 9.95 -3.11
N GLY A 181 -3.06 9.26 -3.70
CA GLY A 181 -1.94 9.84 -4.42
C GLY A 181 -0.81 10.30 -3.50
N ALA A 182 -0.28 11.50 -3.74
CA ALA A 182 0.91 12.04 -3.07
C ALA A 182 0.60 12.58 -1.67
N VAL A 183 0.03 11.76 -0.79
CA VAL A 183 -0.38 12.13 0.58
C VAL A 183 0.21 11.17 1.61
N GLY A 184 0.36 11.64 2.85
CA GLY A 184 0.85 10.82 3.96
C GLY A 184 2.15 10.10 3.62
N ALA A 185 2.20 8.80 3.89
CA ALA A 185 3.34 7.93 3.57
C ALA A 185 3.63 7.84 2.06
N GLY A 186 2.67 8.16 1.20
CA GLY A 186 2.81 8.15 -0.26
C GLY A 186 3.39 9.45 -0.85
N THR A 187 3.70 10.46 -0.04
CA THR A 187 4.12 11.79 -0.53
C THR A 187 5.36 11.75 -1.41
N GLY A 188 6.39 11.00 -1.04
CA GLY A 188 7.68 10.95 -1.76
C GLY A 188 7.91 9.68 -2.57
N THR A 189 6.93 8.80 -2.71
CA THR A 189 7.10 7.50 -3.35
C THR A 189 6.91 7.54 -4.86
N SER A 190 7.42 6.53 -5.54
CA SER A 190 7.37 6.38 -7.00
C SER A 190 6.70 5.05 -7.35
N CYS A 191 5.98 5.00 -8.48
CA CYS A 191 5.37 3.76 -8.94
C CYS A 191 5.52 3.66 -10.46
N TYR A 192 6.17 2.61 -10.95
CA TYR A 192 6.46 2.42 -12.37
C TYR A 192 7.09 3.66 -13.04
N GLY A 193 8.05 4.30 -12.37
CA GLY A 193 8.70 5.52 -12.88
C GLY A 193 7.86 6.79 -12.79
N TRP A 194 6.57 6.69 -12.55
CA TRP A 194 5.64 7.81 -12.33
C TRP A 194 5.52 8.16 -10.85
N LYS A 195 4.80 9.23 -10.54
CA LYS A 195 4.43 9.53 -9.16
C LYS A 195 3.40 8.51 -8.69
N GLY A 196 3.74 7.76 -7.66
CA GLY A 196 2.85 6.86 -6.95
C GLY A 196 2.30 7.48 -5.66
N GLY A 197 1.90 6.64 -4.72
CA GLY A 197 1.42 7.12 -3.43
C GLY A 197 0.50 6.16 -2.70
N ILE A 198 -0.48 6.74 -2.02
CA ILE A 198 -1.56 6.00 -1.40
C ILE A 198 -2.66 5.73 -2.43
N GLY A 199 -3.17 4.52 -2.44
CA GLY A 199 -4.36 4.16 -3.22
C GLY A 199 -5.26 3.24 -2.43
N THR A 200 -6.56 3.25 -2.73
CA THR A 200 -7.52 2.41 -2.03
C THR A 200 -8.63 1.92 -2.95
N ALA A 201 -9.22 0.79 -2.60
CA ALA A 201 -10.40 0.24 -3.25
C ALA A 201 -11.10 -0.77 -2.34
N SER A 202 -12.33 -1.13 -2.66
CA SER A 202 -13.09 -2.16 -1.95
C SER A 202 -13.92 -3.04 -2.89
N ARG A 203 -14.33 -4.20 -2.37
CA ARG A 203 -15.28 -5.11 -3.01
C ARG A 203 -16.30 -5.58 -2.00
N VAL A 204 -17.54 -5.66 -2.43
CA VAL A 204 -18.65 -6.21 -1.65
C VAL A 204 -18.96 -7.61 -2.17
N LEU A 205 -19.00 -8.58 -1.27
CA LEU A 205 -19.49 -9.92 -1.52
C LEU A 205 -20.98 -9.92 -1.10
N PRO A 206 -21.93 -10.01 -2.05
CA PRO A 206 -23.35 -9.95 -1.71
C PRO A 206 -23.75 -11.13 -0.82
N GLY A 207 -24.59 -10.85 0.17
CA GLY A 207 -25.18 -11.87 1.04
C GLY A 207 -26.44 -12.47 0.42
N GLY A 208 -26.76 -13.71 0.76
CA GLY A 208 -28.08 -14.31 0.52
C GLY A 208 -28.45 -14.64 -0.93
N GLU A 209 -27.72 -14.19 -1.92
CA GLU A 209 -27.95 -14.45 -3.33
C GLU A 209 -26.91 -15.38 -3.94
N GLU A 210 -27.34 -16.16 -4.92
CA GLU A 210 -26.46 -17.00 -5.71
C GLU A 210 -25.52 -16.10 -6.52
N LEU A 211 -24.23 -16.03 -6.13
CA LEU A 211 -23.21 -15.41 -6.95
C LEU A 211 -23.07 -16.19 -8.25
N THR A 212 -23.86 -15.82 -9.26
CA THR A 212 -23.66 -16.24 -10.64
C THR A 212 -22.96 -15.12 -11.39
N PRO A 213 -21.63 -15.02 -11.32
CA PRO A 213 -20.92 -14.03 -12.11
C PRO A 213 -21.03 -14.42 -13.58
N ARG A 214 -21.77 -13.67 -14.37
CA ARG A 214 -21.83 -13.84 -15.84
C ARG A 214 -20.45 -13.86 -16.50
N ARG A 215 -19.41 -13.45 -15.79
CA ARG A 215 -18.02 -13.32 -16.29
C ARG A 215 -17.02 -14.29 -15.67
N LEU A 216 -17.38 -15.10 -14.65
CA LEU A 216 -16.48 -16.09 -14.03
C LEU A 216 -16.56 -17.48 -14.70
N ARG A 217 -16.99 -17.59 -15.93
CA ARG A 217 -16.80 -18.85 -16.67
C ARG A 217 -15.30 -19.00 -17.01
N PRO A 218 -14.62 -20.06 -16.54
CA PRO A 218 -15.12 -21.43 -16.38
C PRO A 218 -15.19 -21.97 -14.93
N PHE A 219 -15.20 -21.09 -13.90
CA PHE A 219 -15.28 -21.56 -12.52
C PHE A 219 -16.72 -21.98 -12.17
N ALA A 220 -16.83 -23.05 -11.36
CA ALA A 220 -18.12 -23.52 -10.88
C ALA A 220 -18.92 -22.40 -10.18
N PRO A 221 -20.26 -22.40 -10.21
CA PRO A 221 -21.05 -21.42 -9.50
C PRO A 221 -20.67 -21.43 -8.04
N LEU A 222 -20.31 -20.25 -7.50
CA LEU A 222 -20.08 -20.08 -6.07
C LEU A 222 -21.41 -20.42 -5.39
N GLY A 223 -21.43 -21.44 -4.51
CA GLY A 223 -22.63 -21.87 -3.81
C GLY A 223 -23.31 -20.74 -3.04
N LYS A 224 -24.51 -20.99 -2.52
CA LYS A 224 -25.23 -20.00 -1.71
C LYS A 224 -24.36 -19.52 -0.57
N LEU A 225 -23.99 -18.23 -0.59
CA LEU A 225 -23.26 -17.59 0.50
C LEU A 225 -24.25 -17.29 1.62
N SER A 226 -24.11 -17.94 2.75
CA SER A 226 -25.02 -17.79 3.89
C SER A 226 -24.62 -16.64 4.82
N ALA A 227 -24.32 -15.46 4.28
CA ALA A 227 -24.15 -14.25 5.08
C ALA A 227 -25.40 -13.38 4.97
N PRO A 228 -26.11 -13.05 6.06
CA PRO A 228 -27.35 -12.27 5.97
C PRO A 228 -27.17 -10.86 5.35
N GLY A 229 -25.97 -10.29 5.35
CA GLY A 229 -25.67 -8.94 4.85
C GLY A 229 -24.54 -8.84 3.83
N GLY A 230 -23.91 -9.95 3.46
CA GLY A 230 -22.67 -9.93 2.66
C GLY A 230 -21.45 -9.57 3.49
N TYR A 231 -20.29 -9.50 2.81
CA TYR A 231 -19.02 -9.08 3.43
C TYR A 231 -18.33 -8.04 2.55
N THR A 232 -17.51 -7.22 3.17
CA THR A 232 -16.67 -6.24 2.49
C THR A 232 -15.20 -6.62 2.61
N VAL A 233 -14.47 -6.46 1.51
CA VAL A 233 -13.00 -6.51 1.49
C VAL A 233 -12.51 -5.15 1.00
N GLY A 234 -11.69 -4.49 1.81
CA GLY A 234 -11.05 -3.23 1.48
C GLY A 234 -9.53 -3.39 1.38
N ALA A 235 -8.92 -2.67 0.46
CA ALA A 235 -7.47 -2.58 0.29
C ALA A 235 -7.00 -1.13 0.36
N LEU A 236 -5.85 -0.90 1.01
CA LEU A 236 -5.07 0.33 0.93
C LEU A 236 -3.64 -0.04 0.59
N VAL A 237 -3.03 0.68 -0.35
CA VAL A 237 -1.63 0.46 -0.74
C VAL A 237 -0.81 1.72 -0.54
N GLN A 238 0.47 1.55 -0.18
CA GLN A 238 1.53 2.53 -0.31
C GLN A 238 2.48 2.01 -1.40
N THR A 239 2.42 2.59 -2.60
CA THR A 239 3.18 2.12 -3.76
C THR A 239 4.52 2.83 -3.89
N ASN A 240 5.59 2.05 -4.06
CA ASN A 240 6.93 2.54 -4.40
C ASN A 240 7.67 1.43 -5.18
N MET A 241 7.15 0.99 -6.33
CA MET A 241 7.61 -0.22 -6.99
C MET A 241 7.52 -0.15 -8.51
N GLY A 242 8.14 -1.12 -9.18
CA GLY A 242 8.05 -1.38 -10.62
C GLY A 242 8.92 -0.46 -11.49
N ARG A 243 9.20 -0.92 -12.69
CA ARG A 243 9.87 -0.17 -13.74
C ARG A 243 8.84 0.38 -14.72
N ALA A 244 9.14 1.51 -15.36
CA ALA A 244 8.20 2.19 -16.25
C ALA A 244 7.68 1.29 -17.38
N GLU A 245 8.57 0.51 -17.98
CA GLU A 245 8.26 -0.41 -19.08
C GLU A 245 7.36 -1.59 -18.70
N GLU A 246 7.25 -1.90 -17.41
CA GLU A 246 6.44 -3.02 -16.90
C GLU A 246 4.97 -2.65 -16.71
N LEU A 247 4.65 -1.34 -16.58
CA LEU A 247 3.31 -0.90 -16.22
C LEU A 247 2.24 -1.49 -17.15
N THR A 248 1.34 -2.23 -16.54
CA THR A 248 0.15 -2.80 -17.19
C THR A 248 -1.10 -2.25 -16.51
N ILE A 249 -2.03 -1.70 -17.29
CA ILE A 249 -3.32 -1.19 -16.79
C ILE A 249 -4.44 -1.88 -17.56
N CYS A 250 -5.35 -2.52 -16.83
CA CYS A 250 -6.48 -3.25 -17.41
C CYS A 250 -6.05 -4.28 -18.48
N GLY A 251 -4.90 -4.94 -18.29
CA GLY A 251 -4.34 -5.91 -19.22
C GLY A 251 -3.58 -5.31 -20.41
N VAL A 252 -3.55 -3.97 -20.54
CA VAL A 252 -2.80 -3.27 -21.61
C VAL A 252 -1.41 -2.88 -21.09
N PRO A 253 -0.31 -3.26 -21.78
CA PRO A 253 1.05 -2.95 -21.35
C PRO A 253 1.40 -1.47 -21.63
N ILE A 254 0.84 -0.57 -20.81
CA ILE A 254 0.96 0.89 -20.96
C ILE A 254 2.41 1.34 -21.00
N GLY A 255 3.28 0.73 -20.20
CA GLY A 255 4.70 1.07 -20.14
C GLY A 255 5.46 0.89 -21.45
N ARG A 256 4.92 0.15 -22.43
CA ARG A 256 5.50 0.02 -23.77
C ARG A 256 5.16 1.19 -24.70
N TYR A 257 4.11 1.93 -24.38
CA TYR A 257 3.57 3.00 -25.22
C TYR A 257 3.78 4.38 -24.61
N LEU A 258 3.86 4.45 -23.29
CA LEU A 258 3.95 5.71 -22.56
C LEU A 258 5.29 5.78 -21.81
N ARG A 259 6.15 6.69 -22.22
CA ARG A 259 7.46 6.91 -21.60
C ARG A 259 7.38 8.02 -20.54
N THR A 260 8.19 7.88 -19.50
CA THR A 260 8.35 8.95 -18.54
C THR A 260 9.19 10.10 -19.16
N PRO A 261 8.96 11.37 -18.76
CA PRO A 261 9.75 12.49 -19.27
C PRO A 261 11.25 12.35 -19.02
N GLU A 262 11.68 11.64 -17.98
CA GLU A 262 13.08 11.35 -17.70
C GLU A 262 13.68 10.35 -18.70
N GLU A 263 12.90 9.42 -19.21
CA GLU A 263 13.34 8.49 -20.27
C GLU A 263 13.46 9.18 -21.62
N ASP A 264 12.53 10.08 -21.92
CA ASP A 264 12.57 10.88 -23.16
C ASP A 264 13.80 11.78 -23.23
N SER A 265 14.19 12.41 -22.10
CA SER A 265 15.37 13.26 -22.01
C SER A 265 16.69 12.48 -22.24
N ARG A 266 16.76 11.22 -21.82
CA ARG A 266 17.94 10.36 -22.04
C ARG A 266 18.03 9.88 -23.49
N GLY A 267 16.91 9.61 -24.14
CA GLY A 267 16.85 9.23 -25.54
C GLY A 267 17.37 10.32 -26.50
N GLN A 268 17.27 11.61 -26.11
CA GLN A 268 17.81 12.74 -26.89
C GLN A 268 19.34 12.90 -26.74
N VAL A 269 19.94 12.43 -25.65
CA VAL A 269 21.40 12.52 -25.40
C VAL A 269 22.19 11.40 -26.07
N THR A 270 21.59 10.23 -26.31
CA THR A 270 22.27 9.08 -26.96
C THR A 270 22.37 9.17 -28.48
N GLY A 271 21.91 10.25 -29.10
CA GLY A 271 22.11 10.54 -30.54
C GLY A 271 23.50 11.06 -30.94
N ALA A 272 24.45 11.21 -30.00
CA ALA A 272 25.83 11.57 -30.26
C ALA A 272 26.74 10.34 -30.12
N SER A 273 27.16 9.80 -31.29
CA SER A 273 28.29 8.89 -31.58
C SER A 273 28.78 7.97 -30.43
N GLU A 274 28.49 6.67 -30.55
CA GLU A 274 29.25 5.61 -29.90
C GLU A 274 30.70 5.58 -30.43
N GLU A 275 31.63 6.17 -29.72
CA GLU A 275 33.04 5.75 -29.78
C GLU A 275 33.20 4.46 -28.97
N ARG A 276 33.54 3.39 -29.69
CA ARG A 276 33.88 2.09 -29.11
C ARG A 276 35.08 2.23 -28.19
N SER A 277 34.90 2.10 -26.90
CA SER A 277 35.96 1.86 -25.94
C SER A 277 36.15 0.36 -25.71
N ASP A 278 37.39 -0.02 -25.62
CA ASP A 278 38.07 -1.31 -25.49
C ASP A 278 37.42 -2.31 -24.47
N PRO A 279 37.32 -3.62 -24.77
CA PRO A 279 36.73 -4.62 -23.89
C PRO A 279 37.76 -5.14 -22.87
N GLY A 280 38.05 -4.42 -21.85
CA GLY A 280 39.09 -4.80 -20.89
C GLY A 280 39.04 -4.22 -19.48
N THR A 281 37.88 -3.92 -18.93
CA THR A 281 37.69 -3.81 -17.46
C THR A 281 36.18 -3.80 -17.17
N SER A 282 35.66 -4.90 -16.67
CA SER A 282 34.29 -4.98 -16.17
C SER A 282 34.16 -4.28 -14.82
N ASN A 283 34.25 -2.96 -14.79
CA ASN A 283 33.57 -2.18 -13.79
C ASN A 283 32.11 -2.07 -14.22
N LEU A 284 31.32 -3.06 -13.83
CA LEU A 284 29.87 -2.94 -13.81
C LEU A 284 29.53 -1.79 -12.84
N GLU A 285 29.60 -0.55 -13.35
CA GLU A 285 28.81 0.50 -12.75
C GLU A 285 27.40 -0.06 -12.61
N PRO A 286 26.85 -0.19 -11.40
CA PRO A 286 25.46 -0.61 -11.27
C PRO A 286 24.65 0.42 -12.04
N GLY A 287 24.00 -0.02 -13.11
CA GLY A 287 23.03 0.81 -13.83
C GLY A 287 22.07 1.41 -12.82
N PRO A 288 21.48 2.58 -13.07
CA PRO A 288 20.66 3.29 -12.10
C PRO A 288 19.69 2.29 -11.48
N SER A 289 19.85 2.03 -10.18
CA SER A 289 19.00 1.12 -9.41
C SER A 289 17.54 1.40 -9.74
N PRO A 290 16.69 0.38 -9.92
CA PRO A 290 15.27 0.59 -10.11
C PRO A 290 14.77 1.49 -8.98
N GLN A 291 14.32 2.67 -9.35
CA GLN A 291 13.99 3.74 -8.41
C GLN A 291 12.59 3.46 -7.85
N GLY A 292 12.54 2.77 -6.75
CA GLY A 292 11.34 2.30 -6.09
C GLY A 292 11.19 0.78 -6.24
N SER A 293 11.20 0.05 -5.13
CA SER A 293 11.13 -1.41 -5.11
C SER A 293 10.44 -1.85 -3.84
N SER A 294 9.24 -1.33 -3.54
CA SER A 294 8.51 -1.76 -2.33
C SER A 294 7.03 -1.44 -2.46
N ILE A 295 6.19 -2.27 -1.88
CA ILE A 295 4.78 -1.97 -1.68
C ILE A 295 4.32 -2.47 -0.32
N MET A 296 3.59 -1.61 0.39
CA MET A 296 2.79 -2.04 1.53
C MET A 296 1.34 -2.17 1.09
N ILE A 297 0.74 -3.32 1.40
CA ILE A 297 -0.67 -3.62 1.14
C ILE A 297 -1.35 -3.88 2.47
N VAL A 298 -2.38 -3.12 2.79
CA VAL A 298 -3.24 -3.32 3.96
C VAL A 298 -4.60 -3.81 3.47
N LEU A 299 -5.03 -4.96 3.95
CA LEU A 299 -6.33 -5.57 3.67
C LEU A 299 -7.19 -5.54 4.92
N ALA A 300 -8.42 -5.10 4.79
CA ALA A 300 -9.43 -5.14 5.84
C ALA A 300 -10.64 -5.95 5.38
N THR A 301 -11.32 -6.63 6.31
CA THR A 301 -12.62 -7.26 6.07
C THR A 301 -13.47 -7.24 7.34
N ASP A 302 -14.76 -7.25 7.19
CA ASP A 302 -15.75 -7.47 8.25
C ASP A 302 -16.18 -8.95 8.36
N ALA A 303 -15.58 -9.83 7.57
CA ALA A 303 -15.83 -11.26 7.64
C ALA A 303 -15.13 -11.88 8.87
N PRO A 304 -15.79 -12.81 9.60
CA PRO A 304 -15.21 -13.49 10.75
C PRO A 304 -14.21 -14.55 10.31
N LEU A 305 -13.01 -14.10 9.98
CA LEU A 305 -11.87 -14.92 9.58
C LEU A 305 -10.86 -15.02 10.73
N ASP A 306 -10.30 -16.21 10.94
CA ASP A 306 -9.14 -16.39 11.80
C ASP A 306 -7.84 -15.90 11.11
N SER A 307 -6.74 -15.88 11.86
CA SER A 307 -5.44 -15.47 11.34
C SER A 307 -4.98 -16.32 10.15
N ARG A 308 -5.28 -17.63 10.16
CA ARG A 308 -4.97 -18.52 9.03
C ARG A 308 -5.80 -18.15 7.78
N GLY A 309 -7.10 -17.88 7.94
CA GLY A 309 -7.97 -17.41 6.85
C GLY A 309 -7.47 -16.10 6.26
N LEU A 310 -7.16 -15.11 7.11
CA LEU A 310 -6.57 -13.84 6.72
C LEU A 310 -5.23 -14.01 6.01
N GLY A 311 -4.36 -14.91 6.49
CA GLY A 311 -3.09 -15.24 5.82
C GLY A 311 -3.28 -15.79 4.41
N ARG A 312 -4.31 -16.60 4.18
CA ARG A 312 -4.69 -17.09 2.84
C ARG A 312 -5.14 -15.93 1.93
N LEU A 313 -5.89 -14.97 2.46
CA LEU A 313 -6.28 -13.77 1.71
C LEU A 313 -5.09 -12.88 1.43
N ALA A 314 -4.24 -12.63 2.41
CA ALA A 314 -3.03 -11.83 2.26
C ALA A 314 -2.13 -12.36 1.13
N ALA A 315 -1.97 -13.67 1.02
CA ALA A 315 -1.21 -14.29 -0.07
C ALA A 315 -1.82 -14.04 -1.47
N ARG A 316 -3.12 -13.73 -1.58
CA ARG A 316 -3.77 -13.42 -2.86
C ARG A 316 -3.48 -12.01 -3.36
N ALA A 317 -3.04 -11.11 -2.49
CA ALA A 317 -2.64 -9.75 -2.87
C ALA A 317 -1.54 -9.75 -3.95
N ALA A 318 -0.64 -10.74 -3.93
CA ALA A 318 0.41 -10.90 -4.94
C ALA A 318 -0.16 -11.04 -6.36
N PHE A 319 -1.33 -11.65 -6.54
CA PHE A 319 -1.95 -11.78 -7.86
C PHE A 319 -2.55 -10.44 -8.34
N GLY A 320 -3.08 -9.60 -7.43
CA GLY A 320 -3.51 -8.25 -7.76
C GLY A 320 -2.33 -7.37 -8.15
N LEU A 321 -1.24 -7.45 -7.38
CA LEU A 321 0.02 -6.78 -7.67
C LEU A 321 0.57 -7.19 -9.05
N ALA A 322 0.65 -8.49 -9.36
CA ALA A 322 1.17 -9.01 -10.62
C ALA A 322 0.35 -8.54 -11.85
N ARG A 323 -0.95 -8.29 -11.71
CA ARG A 323 -1.79 -7.75 -12.79
C ARG A 323 -1.38 -6.35 -13.24
N THR A 324 -0.66 -5.61 -12.40
CA THR A 324 -0.15 -4.28 -12.73
C THR A 324 1.21 -4.31 -13.45
N GLY A 325 1.80 -5.49 -13.65
CA GLY A 325 2.95 -5.75 -14.52
C GLY A 325 4.26 -6.08 -13.82
N THR A 326 4.42 -5.81 -12.52
CA THR A 326 5.65 -6.13 -11.80
C THR A 326 5.84 -7.64 -11.61
N PRO A 327 7.07 -8.15 -11.82
CA PRO A 327 7.40 -9.54 -11.51
C PRO A 327 7.74 -9.79 -10.01
N GLY A 328 7.74 -8.73 -9.15
CA GLY A 328 8.24 -8.81 -7.79
C GLY A 328 9.76 -8.86 -7.75
N HIS A 329 10.42 -7.71 -7.91
CA HIS A 329 11.89 -7.64 -7.96
C HIS A 329 12.55 -8.02 -6.63
N GLY A 330 13.69 -8.74 -6.67
CA GLY A 330 14.39 -9.24 -5.49
C GLY A 330 14.88 -8.17 -4.50
N GLY A 331 15.06 -6.92 -4.94
CA GLY A 331 15.36 -5.77 -4.09
C GLY A 331 14.12 -5.06 -3.53
N SER A 332 12.93 -5.63 -3.67
CA SER A 332 11.65 -5.07 -3.23
C SER A 332 11.28 -5.50 -1.81
N GLY A 333 10.68 -4.61 -1.04
CA GLY A 333 10.05 -4.91 0.24
C GLY A 333 8.53 -4.94 0.08
N ASP A 334 7.98 -6.11 -0.24
CA ASP A 334 6.58 -6.30 -0.59
C ASP A 334 5.88 -7.07 0.53
N PHE A 335 5.05 -6.37 1.30
CA PHE A 335 4.40 -6.95 2.48
C PHE A 335 2.90 -6.69 2.47
N VAL A 336 2.17 -7.64 3.03
CA VAL A 336 0.71 -7.57 3.18
C VAL A 336 0.36 -7.72 4.65
N ILE A 337 -0.43 -6.78 5.16
CA ILE A 337 -1.04 -6.81 6.47
C ILE A 337 -2.55 -7.02 6.25
N ALA A 338 -3.12 -8.08 6.79
CA ALA A 338 -4.56 -8.34 6.71
C ALA A 338 -5.18 -8.36 8.10
N PHE A 339 -6.37 -7.79 8.28
CA PHE A 339 -7.09 -7.84 9.53
C PHE A 339 -8.61 -7.95 9.32
N SER A 340 -9.30 -8.42 10.37
CA SER A 340 -10.76 -8.49 10.41
C SER A 340 -11.31 -7.62 11.53
N THR A 341 -12.34 -6.83 11.23
CA THR A 341 -13.10 -6.06 12.23
C THR A 341 -14.25 -6.85 12.84
N ALA A 342 -14.48 -8.10 12.41
CA ALA A 342 -15.50 -8.97 12.98
C ALA A 342 -15.18 -9.33 14.43
N ALA A 343 -16.22 -9.47 15.25
CA ALA A 343 -16.06 -10.00 16.60
C ALA A 343 -15.49 -11.43 16.57
N THR A 344 -14.56 -11.70 17.47
CA THR A 344 -13.92 -13.02 17.60
C THR A 344 -14.95 -14.08 17.99
N GLY A 345 -14.95 -15.25 17.34
CA GLY A 345 -15.75 -16.41 17.77
C GLY A 345 -16.39 -17.28 16.69
N ALA A 346 -16.62 -16.76 15.49
CA ALA A 346 -17.07 -17.58 14.36
C ALA A 346 -15.99 -17.53 13.26
N THR A 347 -15.70 -18.67 12.64
CA THR A 347 -14.69 -18.74 11.58
C THR A 347 -15.28 -19.34 10.32
N ILE A 348 -15.13 -18.65 9.21
CA ILE A 348 -15.56 -19.12 7.89
C ILE A 348 -14.47 -20.00 7.29
N HIS A 349 -14.84 -21.22 6.89
CA HIS A 349 -13.93 -22.18 6.25
C HIS A 349 -14.43 -22.69 4.89
N GLU A 350 -15.60 -22.27 4.45
CA GLU A 350 -16.21 -22.75 3.20
C GLU A 350 -15.40 -22.34 1.98
N GLN A 351 -14.96 -23.32 1.18
CA GLN A 351 -14.07 -23.08 0.04
C GLN A 351 -14.67 -22.13 -1.02
N PRO A 352 -15.94 -22.24 -1.42
CA PRO A 352 -16.52 -21.30 -2.40
C PRO A 352 -16.46 -19.84 -1.94
N LEU A 353 -16.68 -19.60 -0.65
CA LEU A 353 -16.60 -18.26 -0.07
C LEU A 353 -15.16 -17.76 -0.04
N MET A 354 -14.20 -18.63 0.26
CA MET A 354 -12.77 -18.28 0.21
C MET A 354 -12.29 -17.92 -1.21
N ASP A 355 -12.87 -18.51 -2.25
CA ASP A 355 -12.57 -18.15 -3.65
C ASP A 355 -13.15 -16.78 -4.02
N ALA A 356 -14.34 -16.44 -3.51
CA ALA A 356 -14.92 -15.10 -3.68
C ALA A 356 -14.09 -14.03 -2.96
N PHE A 357 -13.64 -14.29 -1.73
CA PHE A 357 -12.71 -13.42 -1.02
C PHE A 357 -11.38 -13.25 -1.77
N ALA A 358 -10.84 -14.34 -2.33
CA ALA A 358 -9.61 -14.28 -3.12
C ALA A 358 -9.76 -13.34 -4.32
N LEU A 359 -10.88 -13.42 -5.05
CA LEU A 359 -11.18 -12.51 -6.14
C LEU A 359 -11.32 -11.07 -5.65
N ALA A 360 -12.04 -10.84 -4.54
CA ALA A 360 -12.21 -9.51 -3.95
C ALA A 360 -10.87 -8.86 -3.60
N VAL A 361 -9.93 -9.62 -3.02
CA VAL A 361 -8.58 -9.15 -2.72
C VAL A 361 -7.83 -8.78 -4.00
N VAL A 362 -7.82 -9.67 -5.00
CA VAL A 362 -7.11 -9.44 -6.27
C VAL A 362 -7.59 -8.16 -6.95
N GLU A 363 -8.91 -7.99 -7.07
CA GLU A 363 -9.49 -6.81 -7.72
C GLU A 363 -9.31 -5.53 -6.90
N SER A 364 -9.41 -5.59 -5.56
CA SER A 364 -9.21 -4.42 -4.70
C SER A 364 -7.76 -3.95 -4.73
N VAL A 365 -6.79 -4.87 -4.71
CA VAL A 365 -5.36 -4.52 -4.75
C VAL A 365 -4.98 -3.94 -6.11
N GLU A 366 -5.40 -4.58 -7.21
CA GLU A 366 -5.17 -4.08 -8.56
C GLU A 366 -5.70 -2.65 -8.73
N GLU A 367 -6.96 -2.41 -8.34
CA GLU A 367 -7.58 -1.09 -8.46
C GLU A 367 -6.94 -0.05 -7.54
N ALA A 368 -6.59 -0.42 -6.29
CA ALA A 368 -5.89 0.48 -5.38
C ALA A 368 -4.53 0.93 -5.94
N ILE A 369 -3.79 0.05 -6.60
CA ILE A 369 -2.52 0.41 -7.26
C ILE A 369 -2.77 1.40 -8.41
N TYR A 370 -3.79 1.18 -9.25
CA TYR A 370 -4.14 2.12 -10.31
C TYR A 370 -4.54 3.48 -9.75
N ASN A 371 -5.35 3.51 -8.68
CA ASN A 371 -5.75 4.74 -8.03
C ASN A 371 -4.57 5.49 -7.42
N SER A 372 -3.58 4.78 -6.84
CA SER A 372 -2.36 5.41 -6.31
C SER A 372 -1.56 6.19 -7.35
N LEU A 373 -1.57 5.72 -8.60
CA LEU A 373 -0.94 6.37 -9.76
C LEU A 373 -1.77 7.54 -10.28
N LEU A 374 -3.05 7.30 -10.56
CA LEU A 374 -3.93 8.25 -11.22
C LEU A 374 -4.31 9.44 -10.33
N MET A 375 -4.37 9.24 -9.01
CA MET A 375 -4.66 10.30 -8.03
C MET A 375 -3.43 11.10 -7.62
N ALA A 376 -2.22 10.70 -8.05
CA ALA A 376 -1.00 11.40 -7.71
C ALA A 376 -0.74 12.58 -8.64
N HIS A 377 -0.32 13.72 -8.08
CA HIS A 377 0.17 14.88 -8.81
C HIS A 377 1.70 14.86 -8.92
N THR A 378 2.25 15.62 -9.88
CA THR A 378 3.70 15.76 -10.05
C THR A 378 4.35 16.33 -8.79
N VAL A 379 5.43 15.72 -8.35
CA VAL A 379 6.20 16.14 -7.17
C VAL A 379 7.66 16.34 -7.54
N VAL A 380 8.19 17.49 -7.17
CA VAL A 380 9.61 17.84 -7.28
C VAL A 380 10.24 17.70 -5.89
N GLY A 381 11.32 16.95 -5.81
CA GLY A 381 12.04 16.64 -4.58
C GLY A 381 13.50 17.11 -4.59
N ARG A 382 14.34 16.42 -3.84
CA ARG A 382 15.76 16.78 -3.68
C ARG A 382 16.49 16.78 -5.03
N GLN A 383 17.45 17.69 -5.19
CA GLN A 383 18.29 17.80 -6.39
C GLN A 383 17.48 17.97 -7.69
N GLY A 384 16.26 18.52 -7.60
CA GLY A 384 15.38 18.66 -8.75
C GLY A 384 14.77 17.34 -9.27
N HIS A 385 15.01 16.21 -8.59
CA HIS A 385 14.39 14.96 -8.97
C HIS A 385 12.87 15.10 -9.01
N THR A 386 12.29 14.71 -10.10
CA THR A 386 10.84 14.85 -10.34
C THR A 386 10.21 13.49 -10.56
N ARG A 387 9.01 13.30 -10.02
CA ARG A 387 8.10 12.23 -10.44
C ARG A 387 6.84 12.86 -10.98
N HIS A 388 6.61 12.64 -12.26
CA HIS A 388 5.47 13.19 -12.97
C HIS A 388 4.19 12.39 -12.66
N ALA A 389 3.07 13.09 -12.66
CA ALA A 389 1.76 12.47 -12.65
C ALA A 389 1.57 11.60 -13.90
N LEU A 390 0.94 10.43 -13.73
CA LEU A 390 0.57 9.59 -14.86
C LEU A 390 -0.54 10.30 -15.67
N PRO A 391 -0.39 10.50 -17.00
CA PRO A 391 -1.35 11.21 -17.82
C PRO A 391 -2.62 10.38 -18.06
N ALA A 392 -3.65 10.62 -17.25
CA ALA A 392 -4.89 9.86 -17.19
C ALA A 392 -5.63 9.74 -18.54
N ASP A 393 -5.69 10.83 -19.31
CA ASP A 393 -6.36 10.86 -20.60
C ASP A 393 -5.67 9.96 -21.62
N GLU A 394 -4.34 9.96 -21.62
CA GLU A 394 -3.52 9.13 -22.51
C GLU A 394 -3.65 7.64 -22.14
N VAL A 395 -3.64 7.31 -20.83
CA VAL A 395 -3.92 5.96 -20.35
C VAL A 395 -5.31 5.50 -20.82
N ALA A 396 -6.33 6.36 -20.67
CA ALA A 396 -7.68 6.02 -21.10
C ALA A 396 -7.76 5.79 -22.62
N ARG A 397 -7.08 6.61 -23.40
CA ARG A 397 -6.99 6.47 -24.87
C ARG A 397 -6.37 5.15 -25.26
N LEU A 398 -5.22 4.79 -24.66
CA LEU A 398 -4.51 3.55 -24.93
C LEU A 398 -5.33 2.32 -24.56
N VAL A 399 -5.95 2.31 -23.38
CA VAL A 399 -6.79 1.17 -22.94
C VAL A 399 -7.99 0.97 -23.85
N ARG A 400 -8.69 2.05 -24.23
CA ARG A 400 -9.83 1.96 -25.17
C ARG A 400 -9.40 1.47 -26.53
N GLY A 401 -8.26 1.96 -27.06
CA GLY A 401 -7.73 1.54 -28.36
C GLY A 401 -7.39 0.05 -28.44
N HIS A 402 -6.96 -0.57 -27.33
CA HIS A 402 -6.65 -2.00 -27.28
C HIS A 402 -7.86 -2.92 -27.07
N ARG A 403 -9.01 -2.39 -26.62
CA ARG A 403 -10.25 -3.16 -26.42
C ARG A 403 -11.12 -3.28 -27.66
N THR A 404 -10.78 -2.59 -28.72
CA THR A 404 -11.51 -2.60 -29.99
C THR A 404 -11.01 -3.65 -31.01
N PHE A 405 -10.09 -4.55 -30.59
CA PHE A 405 -9.56 -5.65 -31.41
C PHE A 405 -9.93 -7.02 -30.85
#